data_524376b5185f6078484ce6849434a0cb
#
_entry.id   524376b5185f6078484ce6849434a0cb
#
_cell.length_a   1.000
_cell.length_b   1.000
_cell.length_c   1.000
_cell.angle_alpha   90.00
_cell.angle_beta   90.00
_cell.angle_gamma   90.00
#
_symmetry.space_group_name_H-M   'P 1'
#
loop_
_entity.id
_entity.type
_entity.pdbx_description
1 polymer ?
#
loop_
_entity_poly.entity_id
_entity_poly.type
_entity_poly.pdbx_seq_one_letter_code
_entity_poly.pdbx_strand_id
1 'polypeptide(L)'
;YEHKKWNYISRKILKFSEWIAVNGSTAVIFVNKKQMCLFNDKIQRKSTYIPNGVYRKQLATRTDYIEKLGLQPQKYILAVGRITQEKGFDYLIDSYVQSLPHDFKLVLAGGVDHNSSYSSEISERAQKQNVIMPGYVDGEFLRQLYSHARLFVLPSYNEGFPLVLLEAMSYHLPILASDIPANKLLELNPGDYFKTGDALDLSKHIKQKLAQEFTRVDYPLDEYTWQNVSDKVTTIFDKI
;
A
#
# COMPACT_ATOMS: atom_id res chain seq x y z
N TYR A 1 -13.62 -8.00 11.15
CA TYR A 1 -15.09 -8.23 11.30
C TYR A 1 -15.92 -6.95 11.23
N GLU A 2 -15.31 -5.79 11.24
CA GLU A 2 -16.01 -4.49 11.30
C GLU A 2 -16.44 -3.96 9.93
N HIS A 3 -16.14 -4.66 8.85
CA HIS A 3 -16.63 -4.28 7.54
C HIS A 3 -18.16 -4.33 7.50
N LYS A 4 -18.77 -3.20 7.14
CA LYS A 4 -20.23 -3.04 6.93
C LYS A 4 -20.84 -4.08 5.99
N LYS A 5 -20.03 -4.81 5.23
CA LYS A 5 -20.38 -5.82 4.23
C LYS A 5 -20.86 -7.15 4.83
N TRP A 6 -20.55 -7.45 6.09
CA TRP A 6 -20.85 -8.74 6.70
C TRP A 6 -22.12 -8.68 7.56
N ASN A 7 -23.06 -9.59 7.29
CA ASN A 7 -24.23 -9.75 8.15
C ASN A 7 -23.86 -10.39 9.51
N TYR A 8 -24.78 -10.38 10.46
CA TYR A 8 -24.55 -10.88 11.83
C TYR A 8 -24.05 -12.34 11.88
N ILE A 9 -24.64 -13.21 11.03
CA ILE A 9 -24.30 -14.64 10.96
C ILE A 9 -22.86 -14.81 10.44
N SER A 10 -22.52 -14.14 9.35
CA SER A 10 -21.17 -14.19 8.78
C SER A 10 -20.10 -13.73 9.77
N ARG A 11 -20.39 -12.68 10.57
CA ARG A 11 -19.47 -12.22 11.63
C ARG A 11 -19.26 -13.27 12.72
N LYS A 12 -20.31 -14.01 13.13
CA LYS A 12 -20.17 -15.10 14.10
C LYS A 12 -19.36 -16.26 13.55
N ILE A 13 -19.58 -16.65 12.30
CA ILE A 13 -18.83 -17.70 11.62
C ILE A 13 -17.34 -17.32 11.56
N LEU A 14 -17.04 -16.10 11.13
CA LEU A 14 -15.65 -15.61 11.06
C LEU A 14 -14.97 -15.59 12.43
N LYS A 15 -15.64 -15.11 13.47
CA LYS A 15 -15.09 -15.13 14.85
C LYS A 15 -14.86 -16.55 15.37
N PHE A 16 -15.74 -17.48 15.05
CA PHE A 16 -15.59 -18.87 15.45
C PHE A 16 -14.45 -19.55 14.69
N SER A 17 -14.34 -19.31 13.39
CA SER A 17 -13.23 -19.80 12.55
C SER A 17 -11.88 -19.26 13.03
N GLU A 18 -11.81 -17.96 13.37
CA GLU A 18 -10.63 -17.36 13.97
C GLU A 18 -10.28 -18.02 15.30
N TRP A 19 -11.29 -18.22 16.17
CA TRP A 19 -11.08 -18.88 17.46
C TRP A 19 -10.51 -20.29 17.30
N ILE A 20 -11.06 -21.09 16.36
CA ILE A 20 -10.53 -22.45 16.06
C ILE A 20 -9.10 -22.35 15.53
N ALA A 21 -8.86 -21.50 14.53
CA ALA A 21 -7.55 -21.36 13.90
C ALA A 21 -6.48 -20.99 14.93
N VAL A 22 -6.78 -20.01 15.77
CA VAL A 22 -5.80 -19.52 16.75
C VAL A 22 -5.63 -20.48 17.95
N ASN A 23 -6.69 -21.10 18.46
CA ASN A 23 -6.57 -22.02 19.61
C ASN A 23 -6.08 -23.41 19.22
N GLY A 24 -6.42 -23.89 18.02
CA GLY A 24 -6.00 -25.19 17.50
C GLY A 24 -4.57 -25.24 16.95
N SER A 25 -3.93 -24.09 16.74
CA SER A 25 -2.57 -24.01 16.20
C SER A 25 -1.51 -24.23 17.28
N THR A 26 -0.41 -24.86 16.94
CA THR A 26 0.79 -24.97 17.80
C THR A 26 1.55 -23.63 17.83
N ALA A 27 1.68 -22.96 16.70
CA ALA A 27 2.26 -21.62 16.58
C ALA A 27 1.37 -20.71 15.71
N VAL A 28 1.43 -19.39 15.93
CA VAL A 28 0.69 -18.39 15.18
C VAL A 28 1.66 -17.31 14.69
N ILE A 29 1.63 -17.01 13.42
CA ILE A 29 2.42 -15.94 12.83
C ILE A 29 1.50 -14.74 12.57
N PHE A 30 1.90 -13.59 13.05
CA PHE A 30 1.23 -12.31 12.76
C PHE A 30 2.11 -11.43 11.90
N VAL A 31 1.56 -10.90 10.82
CA VAL A 31 2.23 -9.89 9.97
C VAL A 31 2.08 -8.47 10.49
N ASN A 32 1.29 -8.27 11.55
CA ASN A 32 1.03 -6.98 12.18
C ASN A 32 1.11 -7.10 13.70
N LYS A 33 2.11 -6.43 14.32
CA LYS A 33 2.33 -6.44 15.77
C LYS A 33 1.10 -5.97 16.57
N LYS A 34 0.39 -4.96 16.08
CA LYS A 34 -0.81 -4.45 16.76
C LYS A 34 -1.94 -5.46 16.77
N GLN A 35 -2.12 -6.20 15.67
CA GLN A 35 -3.09 -7.29 15.63
C GLN A 35 -2.72 -8.39 16.62
N MET A 36 -1.44 -8.76 16.73
CA MET A 36 -0.97 -9.72 17.73
C MET A 36 -1.33 -9.30 19.14
N CYS A 37 -1.18 -8.02 19.49
CA CYS A 37 -1.49 -7.48 20.83
C CYS A 37 -2.99 -7.46 21.15
N LEU A 38 -3.89 -7.66 20.18
CA LEU A 38 -5.33 -7.76 20.45
C LEU A 38 -5.75 -9.12 21.00
N PHE A 39 -4.89 -10.12 20.97
CA PHE A 39 -5.14 -11.45 21.48
C PHE A 39 -4.69 -11.57 22.94
N ASN A 40 -5.30 -12.52 23.68
CA ASN A 40 -4.95 -12.78 25.06
C ASN A 40 -3.54 -13.37 25.21
N ASP A 41 -3.00 -13.33 26.44
CA ASP A 41 -1.63 -13.78 26.75
C ASP A 41 -1.33 -15.22 26.33
N LYS A 42 -2.33 -16.11 26.40
CA LYS A 42 -2.17 -17.52 26.01
C LYS A 42 -1.82 -17.63 24.52
N ILE A 43 -2.46 -16.80 23.67
CA ILE A 43 -2.22 -16.78 22.22
C ILE A 43 -0.93 -16.04 21.94
N GLN A 44 -0.68 -14.92 22.61
CA GLN A 44 0.55 -14.15 22.44
C GLN A 44 1.81 -14.99 22.72
N ARG A 45 1.80 -15.89 23.71
CA ARG A 45 2.96 -16.74 24.04
C ARG A 45 3.36 -17.70 22.92
N LYS A 46 2.43 -18.11 22.05
CA LYS A 46 2.70 -18.96 20.89
C LYS A 46 2.74 -18.18 19.58
N SER A 47 2.72 -16.86 19.66
CA SER A 47 2.67 -15.97 18.51
C SER A 47 4.04 -15.38 18.22
N THR A 48 4.37 -15.27 16.95
CA THR A 48 5.58 -14.61 16.49
C THR A 48 5.20 -13.57 15.43
N TYR A 49 5.77 -12.38 15.56
CA TYR A 49 5.67 -11.38 14.51
C TYR A 49 6.70 -11.67 13.42
N ILE A 50 6.21 -11.90 12.22
CA ILE A 50 7.04 -12.02 11.01
C ILE A 50 6.38 -11.14 9.94
N PRO A 51 7.03 -10.04 9.51
CA PRO A 51 6.48 -9.16 8.49
C PRO A 51 6.42 -9.90 7.14
N ASN A 52 5.65 -9.34 6.20
CA ASN A 52 5.74 -9.77 4.82
C ASN A 52 7.09 -9.39 4.22
N GLY A 53 7.53 -10.18 3.23
CA GLY A 53 8.78 -9.96 2.54
C GLY A 53 8.61 -9.15 1.25
N VAL A 54 9.71 -8.55 0.82
CA VAL A 54 9.86 -7.94 -0.51
C VAL A 54 11.20 -8.36 -1.12
N TYR A 55 11.25 -8.46 -2.44
CA TYR A 55 12.51 -8.55 -3.15
C TYR A 55 13.09 -7.15 -3.37
N ARG A 56 14.39 -6.98 -3.16
CA ARG A 56 15.09 -5.77 -3.64
C ARG A 56 14.94 -5.73 -5.17
N LYS A 57 14.34 -4.68 -5.67
CA LYS A 57 13.99 -4.58 -7.09
C LYS A 57 15.09 -3.90 -7.87
N GLN A 58 15.41 -4.46 -9.02
CA GLN A 58 16.19 -3.75 -10.02
C GLN A 58 15.27 -2.78 -10.78
N LEU A 59 15.74 -1.55 -10.95
CA LEU A 59 14.99 -0.56 -11.71
C LEU A 59 14.85 -0.98 -13.17
N ALA A 60 13.69 -0.71 -13.75
CA ALA A 60 13.50 -0.86 -15.19
C ALA A 60 14.30 0.20 -15.93
N THR A 61 15.01 -0.21 -16.98
CA THR A 61 15.63 0.70 -17.95
C THR A 61 14.70 1.03 -19.10
N ARG A 62 13.71 0.16 -19.36
CA ARG A 62 12.71 0.34 -20.40
C ARG A 62 11.65 1.35 -19.96
N THR A 63 11.11 2.09 -20.96
CA THR A 63 10.07 3.12 -20.78
C THR A 63 8.87 2.91 -21.70
N ASP A 64 8.91 1.88 -22.56
CA ASP A 64 7.92 1.63 -23.60
C ASP A 64 6.47 1.54 -23.07
N TYR A 65 6.28 0.99 -21.88
CA TYR A 65 4.95 0.92 -21.30
C TYR A 65 4.47 2.28 -20.78
N ILE A 66 5.31 3.02 -20.06
CA ILE A 66 4.94 4.33 -19.56
C ILE A 66 4.73 5.33 -20.70
N GLU A 67 5.52 5.26 -21.77
CA GLU A 67 5.35 6.06 -22.98
C GLU A 67 4.01 5.75 -23.67
N LYS A 68 3.63 4.47 -23.77
CA LYS A 68 2.32 4.05 -24.29
C LYS A 68 1.14 4.63 -23.49
N LEU A 69 1.33 4.88 -22.21
CA LEU A 69 0.36 5.57 -21.33
C LEU A 69 0.45 7.10 -21.45
N GLY A 70 1.32 7.64 -22.29
CA GLY A 70 1.56 9.08 -22.42
C GLY A 70 2.25 9.69 -21.18
N LEU A 71 3.02 8.87 -20.44
CA LEU A 71 3.79 9.28 -19.29
C LEU A 71 5.25 9.53 -19.65
N GLN A 72 5.91 10.35 -18.86
CA GLN A 72 7.35 10.59 -18.93
C GLN A 72 8.00 10.21 -17.59
N PRO A 73 9.24 9.71 -17.60
CA PRO A 73 9.97 9.41 -16.37
C PRO A 73 10.00 10.62 -15.42
N GLN A 74 9.75 10.36 -14.14
CA GLN A 74 9.70 11.34 -13.06
C GLN A 74 8.67 12.49 -13.25
N LYS A 75 7.68 12.29 -14.11
CA LYS A 75 6.60 13.26 -14.37
C LYS A 75 5.21 12.73 -13.97
N TYR A 76 5.16 11.79 -13.04
CA TYR A 76 3.88 11.30 -12.51
C TYR A 76 3.97 10.85 -11.05
N ILE A 77 2.82 10.94 -10.40
CA ILE A 77 2.53 10.39 -9.07
C ILE A 77 1.91 9.02 -9.30
N LEU A 78 2.36 8.02 -8.56
CA LEU A 78 1.86 6.64 -8.64
C LEU A 78 1.13 6.25 -7.37
N ALA A 79 -0.06 5.68 -7.50
CA ALA A 79 -0.72 4.93 -6.46
C ALA A 79 -1.11 3.56 -7.00
N VAL A 80 -0.91 2.50 -6.20
CA VAL A 80 -1.14 1.11 -6.60
C VAL A 80 -2.06 0.43 -5.59
N GLY A 81 -3.11 -0.24 -6.09
CA GLY A 81 -4.03 -0.98 -5.24
C GLY A 81 -5.37 -1.24 -5.93
N ARG A 82 -6.17 -2.14 -5.37
CA ARG A 82 -7.53 -2.39 -5.84
C ARG A 82 -8.39 -1.12 -5.73
N ILE A 83 -9.27 -0.92 -6.69
CA ILE A 83 -10.17 0.26 -6.68
C ILE A 83 -11.33 -0.02 -5.71
N THR A 84 -11.05 0.18 -4.41
CA THR A 84 -11.98 -0.05 -3.31
C THR A 84 -11.95 1.12 -2.33
N GLN A 85 -13.04 1.32 -1.59
CA GLN A 85 -13.21 2.48 -0.72
C GLN A 85 -12.10 2.59 0.34
N GLU A 86 -11.61 1.44 0.86
CA GLU A 86 -10.54 1.42 1.85
C GLU A 86 -9.20 1.95 1.33
N LYS A 87 -9.02 2.05 0.00
CA LYS A 87 -7.80 2.57 -0.62
C LYS A 87 -7.75 4.08 -0.77
N GLY A 88 -8.87 4.79 -0.57
CA GLY A 88 -8.90 6.25 -0.47
C GLY A 88 -8.54 7.00 -1.76
N PHE A 89 -8.79 6.42 -2.93
CA PHE A 89 -8.48 7.07 -4.20
C PHE A 89 -9.36 8.28 -4.50
N ASP A 90 -10.52 8.37 -3.85
CA ASP A 90 -11.43 9.50 -3.91
C ASP A 90 -10.74 10.81 -3.45
N TYR A 91 -10.24 10.84 -2.22
CA TYR A 91 -9.58 12.03 -1.73
C TYR A 91 -8.15 12.22 -2.29
N LEU A 92 -7.51 11.16 -2.83
CA LEU A 92 -6.27 11.33 -3.58
C LEU A 92 -6.49 12.13 -4.87
N ILE A 93 -7.56 11.84 -5.62
CA ILE A 93 -7.92 12.63 -6.81
C ILE A 93 -8.19 14.08 -6.42
N ASP A 94 -8.92 14.33 -5.34
CA ASP A 94 -9.17 15.69 -4.84
C ASP A 94 -7.88 16.42 -4.47
N SER A 95 -6.99 15.74 -3.76
CA SER A 95 -5.69 16.27 -3.36
C SER A 95 -4.82 16.61 -4.57
N TYR A 96 -4.82 15.73 -5.58
CA TYR A 96 -4.10 15.95 -6.84
C TYR A 96 -4.60 17.20 -7.56
N VAL A 97 -5.90 17.34 -7.73
CA VAL A 97 -6.51 18.53 -8.35
C VAL A 97 -6.17 19.80 -7.56
N GLN A 98 -6.27 19.77 -6.24
CA GLN A 98 -5.94 20.90 -5.37
C GLN A 98 -4.44 21.24 -5.36
N SER A 99 -3.58 20.27 -5.57
CA SER A 99 -2.14 20.50 -5.67
C SER A 99 -1.72 21.19 -6.96
N LEU A 100 -2.58 21.18 -8.00
CA LEU A 100 -2.34 21.78 -9.32
C LEU A 100 -0.93 21.46 -9.87
N PRO A 101 -0.55 20.21 -9.98
CA PRO A 101 0.80 19.85 -10.45
C PRO A 101 0.82 19.87 -11.99
N HIS A 102 0.88 21.05 -12.62
CA HIS A 102 0.75 21.25 -14.06
C HIS A 102 1.63 20.30 -14.91
N ASP A 103 2.78 19.91 -14.40
CA ASP A 103 3.76 19.07 -15.11
C ASP A 103 3.70 17.60 -14.72
N PHE A 104 2.83 17.21 -13.80
CA PHE A 104 2.76 15.85 -13.29
C PHE A 104 1.39 15.23 -13.53
N LYS A 105 1.38 13.95 -13.90
CA LYS A 105 0.15 13.17 -14.02
C LYS A 105 -0.08 12.33 -12.77
N LEU A 106 -1.32 11.97 -12.48
CA LEU A 106 -1.67 10.97 -11.48
C LEU A 106 -1.97 9.64 -12.19
N VAL A 107 -1.40 8.56 -11.67
CA VAL A 107 -1.61 7.18 -12.13
C VAL A 107 -2.16 6.34 -11.00
N LEU A 108 -3.34 5.75 -11.20
CA LEU A 108 -3.98 4.81 -10.29
C LEU A 108 -3.93 3.41 -10.92
N ALA A 109 -2.91 2.63 -10.58
CA ALA A 109 -2.72 1.28 -11.11
C ALA A 109 -3.39 0.24 -10.20
N GLY A 110 -4.35 -0.51 -10.75
CA GLY A 110 -5.02 -1.58 -10.02
C GLY A 110 -6.34 -2.00 -10.64
N GLY A 111 -6.74 -3.23 -10.35
CA GLY A 111 -7.98 -3.80 -10.86
C GLY A 111 -9.20 -3.39 -10.05
N VAL A 112 -10.35 -3.62 -10.66
CA VAL A 112 -11.67 -3.56 -10.04
C VAL A 112 -12.12 -5.00 -9.80
N ASP A 113 -12.22 -5.43 -8.55
CA ASP A 113 -12.64 -6.82 -8.22
C ASP A 113 -14.12 -7.05 -8.55
N HIS A 114 -14.95 -6.04 -8.33
CA HIS A 114 -16.39 -6.05 -8.64
C HIS A 114 -16.80 -4.63 -9.04
N ASN A 115 -17.69 -4.52 -10.02
CA ASN A 115 -18.32 -3.25 -10.35
C ASN A 115 -19.13 -2.76 -9.14
N SER A 116 -18.58 -1.82 -8.43
CA SER A 116 -19.21 -1.14 -7.29
C SER A 116 -19.52 0.31 -7.64
N SER A 117 -20.44 0.92 -6.92
CA SER A 117 -20.72 2.36 -7.07
C SER A 117 -19.44 3.19 -6.89
N TYR A 118 -18.58 2.80 -5.95
CA TYR A 118 -17.31 3.46 -5.71
C TYR A 118 -16.36 3.36 -6.93
N SER A 119 -16.19 2.16 -7.50
CA SER A 119 -15.29 2.00 -8.65
C SER A 119 -15.77 2.77 -9.89
N SER A 120 -17.08 2.84 -10.10
CA SER A 120 -17.67 3.65 -11.17
C SER A 120 -17.44 5.14 -10.93
N GLU A 121 -17.66 5.62 -9.70
CA GLU A 121 -17.39 7.00 -9.31
C GLU A 121 -15.91 7.38 -9.53
N ILE A 122 -14.98 6.54 -9.06
CA ILE A 122 -13.54 6.78 -9.25
C ILE A 122 -13.18 6.85 -10.73
N SER A 123 -13.73 5.96 -11.56
CA SER A 123 -13.48 5.97 -13.01
C SER A 123 -13.98 7.25 -13.68
N GLU A 124 -15.19 7.72 -13.33
CA GLU A 124 -15.72 8.98 -13.84
C GLU A 124 -14.89 10.19 -13.41
N ARG A 125 -14.50 10.24 -12.13
CA ARG A 125 -13.68 11.31 -11.59
C ARG A 125 -12.29 11.33 -12.22
N ALA A 126 -11.67 10.16 -12.39
CA ALA A 126 -10.40 10.00 -13.05
C ALA A 126 -10.44 10.53 -14.49
N GLN A 127 -11.47 10.16 -15.25
CA GLN A 127 -11.66 10.64 -16.62
C GLN A 127 -11.81 12.18 -16.66
N LYS A 128 -12.61 12.77 -15.79
CA LYS A 128 -12.82 14.24 -15.72
C LYS A 128 -11.53 15.00 -15.37
N GLN A 129 -10.65 14.39 -14.60
CA GLN A 129 -9.41 15.02 -14.10
C GLN A 129 -8.14 14.57 -14.85
N ASN A 130 -8.28 13.85 -15.97
CA ASN A 130 -7.16 13.30 -16.75
C ASN A 130 -6.21 12.42 -15.92
N VAL A 131 -6.74 11.69 -14.93
CA VAL A 131 -6.03 10.69 -14.16
C VAL A 131 -5.93 9.41 -14.97
N ILE A 132 -4.74 8.82 -15.03
CA ILE A 132 -4.49 7.62 -15.82
C ILE A 132 -4.81 6.38 -14.98
N MET A 133 -5.71 5.54 -15.48
CA MET A 133 -6.09 4.27 -14.85
C MET A 133 -5.78 3.12 -15.81
N PRO A 134 -4.57 2.52 -15.75
CA PRO A 134 -4.19 1.44 -16.65
C PRO A 134 -4.89 0.11 -16.35
N GLY A 135 -5.69 0.04 -15.28
CA GLY A 135 -6.28 -1.19 -14.78
C GLY A 135 -5.29 -2.04 -13.98
N TYR A 136 -5.51 -3.37 -13.93
CA TYR A 136 -4.57 -4.29 -13.32
C TYR A 136 -3.28 -4.36 -14.14
N VAL A 137 -2.16 -4.19 -13.47
CA VAL A 137 -0.82 -4.20 -14.06
C VAL A 137 0.09 -5.06 -13.19
N ASP A 138 0.92 -5.88 -13.82
CA ASP A 138 1.89 -6.74 -13.15
C ASP A 138 3.23 -6.84 -13.91
N GLY A 139 4.13 -7.65 -13.39
CA GLY A 139 5.39 -7.99 -14.03
C GLY A 139 6.23 -6.79 -14.43
N GLU A 140 6.72 -6.80 -15.68
CA GLU A 140 7.58 -5.76 -16.21
C GLU A 140 6.87 -4.40 -16.34
N PHE A 141 5.58 -4.38 -16.63
CA PHE A 141 4.82 -3.15 -16.76
C PHE A 141 4.66 -2.42 -15.43
N LEU A 142 4.34 -3.17 -14.36
CA LEU A 142 4.30 -2.62 -13.01
C LEU A 142 5.69 -2.17 -12.55
N ARG A 143 6.74 -2.91 -12.92
CA ARG A 143 8.14 -2.53 -12.67
C ARG A 143 8.48 -1.19 -13.30
N GLN A 144 8.07 -0.93 -14.56
CA GLN A 144 8.27 0.36 -15.21
C GLN A 144 7.54 1.49 -14.46
N LEU A 145 6.28 1.27 -14.06
CA LEU A 145 5.52 2.27 -13.29
C LEU A 145 6.22 2.66 -11.99
N TYR A 146 6.69 1.70 -11.20
CA TYR A 146 7.43 2.02 -9.99
C TYR A 146 8.80 2.65 -10.27
N SER A 147 9.52 2.14 -11.28
CA SER A 147 10.89 2.60 -11.55
C SER A 147 10.98 4.05 -11.98
N HIS A 148 9.97 4.54 -12.67
CA HIS A 148 9.97 5.86 -13.29
C HIS A 148 9.01 6.86 -12.63
N ALA A 149 8.33 6.50 -11.56
CA ALA A 149 7.48 7.43 -10.81
C ALA A 149 8.32 8.54 -10.13
N ARG A 150 7.71 9.70 -9.96
CA ARG A 150 8.27 10.82 -9.18
C ARG A 150 8.00 10.65 -7.69
N LEU A 151 6.80 10.19 -7.36
CA LEU A 151 6.29 10.09 -6.01
C LEU A 151 5.33 8.91 -5.95
N PHE A 152 5.40 8.14 -4.88
CA PHE A 152 4.41 7.11 -4.56
C PHE A 152 3.49 7.63 -3.45
N VAL A 153 2.18 7.45 -3.61
CA VAL A 153 1.19 7.85 -2.60
C VAL A 153 0.32 6.67 -2.22
N LEU A 154 0.23 6.37 -0.91
CA LEU A 154 -0.68 5.38 -0.36
C LEU A 154 -1.74 6.06 0.51
N PRO A 155 -2.93 6.37 -0.04
CA PRO A 155 -3.97 7.13 0.65
C PRO A 155 -4.95 6.26 1.44
N SER A 156 -4.59 5.03 1.80
CA SER A 156 -5.50 4.06 2.38
C SER A 156 -6.11 4.51 3.72
N TYR A 157 -7.40 4.25 3.89
CA TYR A 157 -8.09 4.36 5.19
C TYR A 157 -7.79 3.17 6.11
N ASN A 158 -7.51 2.00 5.51
CA ASN A 158 -7.24 0.78 6.27
C ASN A 158 -6.34 -0.17 5.49
N GLU A 159 -5.37 -0.78 6.19
CA GLU A 159 -4.47 -1.81 5.69
C GLU A 159 -4.25 -2.89 6.75
N GLY A 160 -4.06 -4.13 6.31
CA GLY A 160 -3.54 -5.17 7.19
C GLY A 160 -2.02 -5.03 7.35
N PHE A 161 -1.32 -5.13 6.24
CA PHE A 161 0.09 -4.81 6.05
C PHE A 161 0.26 -4.21 4.65
N PRO A 162 0.87 -3.02 4.50
CA PRO A 162 0.87 -2.28 3.25
C PRO A 162 1.95 -2.77 2.28
N LEU A 163 1.73 -3.91 1.60
CA LEU A 163 2.70 -4.51 0.66
C LEU A 163 3.13 -3.55 -0.45
N VAL A 164 2.19 -2.79 -1.02
CA VAL A 164 2.50 -1.83 -2.09
C VAL A 164 3.39 -0.68 -1.62
N LEU A 165 3.34 -0.34 -0.32
CA LEU A 165 4.24 0.63 0.29
C LEU A 165 5.65 0.05 0.41
N LEU A 166 5.76 -1.20 0.86
CA LEU A 166 7.02 -1.93 0.93
C LEU A 166 7.64 -2.12 -0.47
N GLU A 167 6.80 -2.37 -1.49
CA GLU A 167 7.23 -2.38 -2.89
C GLU A 167 7.79 -1.03 -3.32
N ALA A 168 7.09 0.09 -3.05
CA ALA A 168 7.57 1.42 -3.39
C ALA A 168 8.92 1.75 -2.73
N MET A 169 9.10 1.33 -1.47
CA MET A 169 10.39 1.43 -0.76
C MET A 169 11.48 0.63 -1.48
N SER A 170 11.17 -0.56 -2.01
CA SER A 170 12.14 -1.40 -2.74
C SER A 170 12.57 -0.82 -4.08
N TYR A 171 11.81 0.12 -4.62
CA TYR A 171 12.18 0.94 -5.78
C TYR A 171 12.82 2.28 -5.39
N HIS A 172 13.07 2.52 -4.10
CA HIS A 172 13.67 3.75 -3.59
C HIS A 172 12.89 5.02 -3.93
N LEU A 173 11.57 4.92 -4.04
CA LEU A 173 10.72 6.08 -4.36
C LEU A 173 10.55 7.00 -3.17
N PRO A 174 10.49 8.32 -3.36
CA PRO A 174 9.86 9.21 -2.40
C PRO A 174 8.42 8.78 -2.15
N ILE A 175 8.00 8.77 -0.90
CA ILE A 175 6.70 8.22 -0.48
C ILE A 175 5.91 9.27 0.29
N LEU A 176 4.59 9.25 0.14
CA LEU A 176 3.61 9.82 1.06
C LEU A 176 2.61 8.73 1.43
N ALA A 177 2.38 8.53 2.71
CA ALA A 177 1.43 7.53 3.21
C ALA A 177 0.46 8.14 4.22
N SER A 178 -0.79 7.70 4.22
CA SER A 178 -1.74 8.06 5.28
C SER A 178 -1.23 7.62 6.65
N ASP A 179 -1.53 8.39 7.69
CA ASP A 179 -1.01 8.20 9.06
C ASP A 179 -1.65 7.05 9.85
N ILE A 180 -2.23 6.08 9.14
CA ILE A 180 -2.84 4.89 9.76
C ILE A 180 -1.80 4.00 10.45
N PRO A 181 -2.21 3.25 11.49
CA PRO A 181 -1.30 2.39 12.23
C PRO A 181 -0.53 1.36 11.41
N ALA A 182 -1.13 0.84 10.32
CA ALA A 182 -0.49 -0.15 9.47
C ALA A 182 0.66 0.44 8.65
N ASN A 183 0.50 1.66 8.12
CA ASN A 183 1.56 2.33 7.37
C ASN A 183 2.74 2.71 8.27
N LYS A 184 2.46 3.04 9.54
CA LYS A 184 3.50 3.35 10.54
C LYS A 184 4.35 2.15 10.95
N LEU A 185 3.98 0.92 10.57
CA LEU A 185 4.83 -0.26 10.75
C LEU A 185 6.12 -0.20 9.92
N LEU A 186 6.13 0.56 8.83
CA LEU A 186 7.29 0.70 7.93
C LEU A 186 8.18 1.90 8.26
N GLU A 187 7.90 2.61 9.34
CA GLU A 187 8.77 3.62 9.95
C GLU A 187 9.33 4.66 8.96
N LEU A 188 8.46 5.20 8.09
CA LEU A 188 8.83 6.32 7.22
C LEU A 188 9.19 7.56 8.06
N ASN A 189 9.88 8.52 7.45
CA ASN A 189 10.13 9.80 8.11
C ASN A 189 8.80 10.48 8.50
N PRO A 190 8.74 11.20 9.63
CA PRO A 190 7.51 11.87 10.07
C PRO A 190 6.87 12.77 9.02
N GLY A 191 7.67 13.45 8.18
CA GLY A 191 7.20 14.31 7.09
C GLY A 191 6.67 13.56 5.86
N ASP A 192 6.72 12.24 5.84
CA ASP A 192 6.20 11.39 4.77
C ASP A 192 4.79 10.86 5.10
N TYR A 193 4.25 11.22 6.27
CA TYR A 193 2.88 10.92 6.62
C TYR A 193 1.98 12.15 6.48
N PHE A 194 0.76 11.92 6.04
CA PHE A 194 -0.31 12.91 5.99
C PHE A 194 -1.55 12.40 6.71
N LYS A 195 -2.42 13.31 7.11
CA LYS A 195 -3.63 12.98 7.84
C LYS A 195 -4.63 12.23 6.95
N THR A 196 -5.02 11.05 7.39
CA THR A 196 -5.92 10.14 6.67
C THR A 196 -7.24 10.82 6.35
N GLY A 197 -7.66 10.78 5.06
CA GLY A 197 -8.92 11.36 4.58
C GLY A 197 -8.90 12.88 4.44
N ASP A 198 -7.79 13.56 4.70
CA ASP A 198 -7.66 15.00 4.58
C ASP A 198 -7.01 15.39 3.24
N ALA A 199 -7.84 15.75 2.26
CA ALA A 199 -7.39 16.10 0.92
C ALA A 199 -6.52 17.37 0.89
N LEU A 200 -6.77 18.34 1.79
CA LEU A 200 -5.98 19.56 1.87
C LEU A 200 -4.59 19.29 2.42
N ASP A 201 -4.51 18.47 3.45
CA ASP A 201 -3.23 18.08 4.04
C ASP A 201 -2.39 17.29 3.04
N LEU A 202 -2.96 16.28 2.38
CA LEU A 202 -2.26 15.53 1.33
C LEU A 202 -1.83 16.43 0.16
N SER A 203 -2.67 17.38 -0.26
CA SER A 203 -2.34 18.36 -1.31
C SER A 203 -1.09 19.17 -0.96
N LYS A 204 -0.95 19.63 0.29
CA LYS A 204 0.24 20.35 0.78
C LYS A 204 1.49 19.49 0.71
N HIS A 205 1.40 18.24 1.17
CA HIS A 205 2.51 17.28 1.13
C HIS A 205 2.93 16.94 -0.31
N ILE A 206 1.97 16.76 -1.23
CA ILE A 206 2.26 16.57 -2.65
C ILE A 206 3.04 17.76 -3.21
N LYS A 207 2.56 19.01 -2.99
CA LYS A 207 3.25 20.22 -3.45
C LYS A 207 4.68 20.28 -2.93
N GLN A 208 4.89 20.02 -1.64
CA GLN A 208 6.21 20.05 -1.02
C GLN A 208 7.15 18.99 -1.63
N LYS A 209 6.67 17.75 -1.81
CA LYS A 209 7.49 16.67 -2.41
C LYS A 209 7.83 16.93 -3.88
N LEU A 210 6.89 17.48 -4.66
CA LEU A 210 7.13 17.75 -6.08
C LEU A 210 8.04 18.97 -6.31
N ALA A 211 8.07 19.91 -5.38
CA ALA A 211 8.95 21.10 -5.43
C ALA A 211 10.43 20.77 -5.10
N GLN A 212 10.69 19.67 -4.41
CA GLN A 212 12.05 19.23 -4.10
C GLN A 212 12.72 18.63 -5.34
N GLU A 213 14.05 18.63 -5.40
CA GLU A 213 14.77 17.85 -6.39
C GLU A 213 14.50 16.36 -6.22
N PHE A 214 14.41 15.61 -7.33
CA PHE A 214 14.19 14.17 -7.27
C PHE A 214 15.43 13.46 -6.76
N THR A 215 15.32 12.84 -5.64
CA THR A 215 16.31 11.91 -5.10
C THR A 215 15.65 10.61 -4.70
N ARG A 216 16.31 9.49 -5.00
CA ARG A 216 15.86 8.19 -4.51
C ARG A 216 16.18 8.09 -3.03
N VAL A 217 15.26 7.47 -2.29
CA VAL A 217 15.36 7.32 -0.83
C VAL A 217 15.88 5.92 -0.51
N ASP A 218 16.90 5.82 0.32
CA ASP A 218 17.35 4.53 0.83
C ASP A 218 16.54 4.16 2.09
N TYR A 219 15.88 3.00 2.04
CA TYR A 219 15.04 2.50 3.12
C TYR A 219 15.68 1.26 3.76
N PRO A 220 15.56 1.08 5.10
CA PRO A 220 16.08 -0.09 5.81
C PRO A 220 15.20 -1.31 5.55
N LEU A 221 15.47 -2.03 4.46
CA LEU A 221 14.64 -3.17 4.02
C LEU A 221 15.15 -4.54 4.49
N ASP A 222 16.21 -4.62 5.29
CA ASP A 222 16.84 -5.89 5.64
C ASP A 222 15.91 -6.83 6.41
N GLU A 223 15.04 -6.29 7.26
CA GLU A 223 14.05 -7.09 7.99
C GLU A 223 12.94 -7.64 7.09
N TYR A 224 12.72 -7.01 5.94
CA TYR A 224 11.65 -7.32 4.99
C TYR A 224 12.13 -8.15 3.79
N THR A 225 13.36 -8.66 3.80
CA THR A 225 13.81 -9.57 2.73
C THR A 225 13.13 -10.93 2.88
N TRP A 226 12.78 -11.56 1.75
CA TRP A 226 12.21 -12.92 1.78
C TRP A 226 13.14 -13.95 2.44
N GLN A 227 14.48 -13.74 2.35
CA GLN A 227 15.43 -14.58 3.06
C GLN A 227 15.23 -14.48 4.57
N ASN A 228 15.18 -13.26 5.12
CA ASN A 228 14.98 -13.06 6.56
C ASN A 228 13.61 -13.58 7.04
N VAL A 229 12.56 -13.38 6.23
CA VAL A 229 11.23 -13.93 6.51
C VAL A 229 11.26 -15.44 6.55
N SER A 230 11.91 -16.11 5.57
CA SER A 230 12.07 -17.55 5.49
C SER A 230 12.84 -18.12 6.70
N ASP A 231 13.96 -17.50 7.06
CA ASP A 231 14.77 -17.91 8.20
C ASP A 231 14.00 -17.85 9.52
N LYS A 232 13.21 -16.77 9.72
CA LYS A 232 12.32 -16.63 10.88
C LYS A 232 11.24 -17.71 10.90
N VAL A 233 10.65 -18.05 9.75
CA VAL A 233 9.63 -19.10 9.64
C VAL A 233 10.24 -20.47 9.94
N THR A 234 11.40 -20.79 9.36
CA THR A 234 12.14 -22.04 9.62
C THR A 234 12.43 -22.20 11.11
N THR A 235 12.89 -21.14 11.77
CA THR A 235 13.15 -21.17 13.23
C THR A 235 11.90 -21.55 14.05
N ILE A 236 10.69 -21.25 13.57
CA ILE A 236 9.46 -21.68 14.23
C ILE A 236 9.24 -23.18 14.03
N PHE A 237 9.44 -23.69 12.81
CA PHE A 237 9.27 -25.11 12.52
C PHE A 237 10.25 -25.98 13.28
N ASP A 238 11.49 -25.55 13.47
CA ASP A 238 12.51 -26.28 14.25
C ASP A 238 12.19 -26.37 15.76
N LYS A 239 11.23 -25.59 16.26
CA LYS A 239 10.82 -25.56 17.67
C LYS A 239 9.52 -26.34 17.95
N ILE A 240 8.82 -26.80 16.92
CA ILE A 240 7.56 -27.55 17.01
C ILE A 240 7.82 -29.05 16.91
#